data_710b7d4736101e88cc000bc06b69d5e6
#
_entry.id   710b7d4736101e88cc000bc06b69d5e6
#
_cell.length_a   1.000
_cell.length_b   1.000
_cell.length_c   1.000
_cell.angle_alpha   90.00
_cell.angle_beta   90.00
_cell.angle_gamma   90.00
#
_symmetry.space_group_name_H-M   'P 1'
#
loop_
_entity.id
_entity.type
_entity.pdbx_description
1 polymer ?
#
loop_
_entity_poly.entity_id
_entity_poly.type
_entity_poly.pdbx_seq_one_letter_code
_entity_poly.pdbx_strand_id
1 'polypeptide(L)'
;MDRERFVPDEGDVVWLDFNPQSGHEQAGRRPALVLSGAVYNRTTSLMLCCPMTTHIKGYPFEVVVPSTNKASVVLSDHIKNLDWKARNAVFKEKIPAKVLAEVRAKIIALIGCEWLLTEPPEA
;
A
#
# COMPACT_ATOMS: atom_id res chain seq x y z
N MET A 1 0.93 -27.14 15.04
CA MET A 1 0.24 -26.44 15.01
C MET A 1 0.29 -25.48 14.06
N ASP A 2 -0.44 -25.31 13.50
CA ASP A 2 -0.41 -24.48 12.64
C ASP A 2 -0.75 -23.22 12.96
N ARG A 3 0.00 -22.34 12.82
CA ARG A 3 -0.28 -21.16 13.14
C ARG A 3 -1.16 -20.63 12.16
N GLU A 4 -2.05 -19.88 12.47
CA GLU A 4 -2.79 -19.22 11.62
C GLU A 4 -2.06 -18.51 10.65
N ARG A 5 -2.25 -18.64 9.43
CA ARG A 5 -1.56 -17.95 8.54
C ARG A 5 -2.05 -16.58 8.47
N PHE A 6 -1.21 -15.59 8.52
CA PHE A 6 -1.54 -14.18 8.38
C PHE A 6 -1.94 -13.90 6.95
N VAL A 7 -3.04 -13.22 6.75
CA VAL A 7 -3.45 -12.74 5.44
C VAL A 7 -3.55 -11.23 5.52
N PRO A 8 -2.84 -10.48 4.69
CA PRO A 8 -2.94 -9.03 4.73
C PRO A 8 -4.34 -8.55 4.42
N ASP A 9 -4.78 -7.49 5.07
CA ASP A 9 -6.09 -6.91 4.86
C ASP A 9 -5.95 -5.42 4.62
N GLU A 10 -6.95 -4.79 4.06
CA GLU A 10 -6.88 -3.37 3.76
C GLU A 10 -6.56 -2.59 5.02
N GLY A 11 -5.70 -1.65 4.91
CA GLY A 11 -5.30 -0.83 6.04
C GLY A 11 -4.15 -1.39 6.85
N ASP A 12 -3.71 -2.61 6.56
CA ASP A 12 -2.54 -3.15 7.24
C ASP A 12 -1.29 -2.55 6.63
N VAL A 13 -0.29 -2.30 7.47
CA VAL A 13 1.05 -1.99 6.99
C VAL A 13 1.83 -3.26 7.22
N VAL A 14 2.49 -3.75 6.19
CA VAL A 14 3.25 -4.98 6.29
C VAL A 14 4.69 -4.77 5.88
N TRP A 15 5.58 -5.55 6.45
CA TRP A 15 6.95 -5.61 5.98
C TRP A 15 6.96 -6.54 4.78
N LEU A 16 7.65 -6.16 3.73
CA LEU A 16 7.61 -6.92 2.51
C LEU A 16 8.99 -6.95 1.89
N ASP A 17 9.38 -8.07 1.33
CA ASP A 17 10.65 -8.16 0.63
C ASP A 17 10.49 -7.57 -0.76
N PHE A 18 11.23 -6.52 -1.03
CA PHE A 18 11.21 -5.93 -2.35
C PHE A 18 12.47 -6.39 -3.06
N ASN A 19 12.31 -7.17 -4.10
CA ASN A 19 13.45 -7.63 -4.79
C ASN A 19 13.94 -6.64 -5.72
N PRO A 20 15.14 -6.29 -5.69
CA PRO A 20 15.69 -5.31 -6.55
C PRO A 20 15.87 -5.91 -7.87
N GLN A 21 15.19 -5.47 -8.82
CA GLN A 21 15.40 -5.95 -10.08
C GLN A 21 16.58 -5.34 -10.66
N SER A 22 16.98 -4.20 -10.34
CA SER A 22 18.07 -3.60 -10.90
C SER A 22 19.00 -3.28 -9.93
N GLY A 23 19.79 -3.97 -9.74
CA GLY A 23 20.85 -3.72 -8.98
C GLY A 23 20.79 -2.90 -7.78
N HIS A 24 20.95 -1.69 -7.86
CA HIS A 24 21.10 -0.96 -6.67
C HIS A 24 19.88 -0.36 -6.16
N GLU A 25 18.76 -0.86 -6.52
CA GLU A 25 17.62 -0.34 -5.97
C GLU A 25 17.56 -0.81 -4.59
N GLN A 26 16.82 -0.30 -3.71
CA GLN A 26 16.84 -0.67 -2.44
C GLN A 26 16.45 -1.99 -2.27
N ALA A 27 17.12 -2.79 -1.70
CA ALA A 27 16.87 -4.13 -1.45
C ALA A 27 16.35 -4.30 -0.10
N GLY A 28 15.99 -5.38 0.36
CA GLY A 28 15.61 -5.65 1.72
C GLY A 28 14.16 -5.41 1.99
N ARG A 29 13.81 -5.48 3.24
CA ARG A 29 12.42 -5.39 3.64
C ARG A 29 12.01 -3.97 3.81
N ARG A 30 10.85 -3.63 3.33
CA ARG A 30 10.34 -2.28 3.44
C ARG A 30 8.89 -2.34 3.77
N PRO A 31 8.31 -1.32 4.37
CA PRO A 31 6.91 -1.34 4.69
C PRO A 31 6.05 -0.99 3.49
N ALA A 32 4.87 -1.53 3.43
CA ALA A 32 3.92 -1.23 2.38
C ALA A 32 2.53 -1.18 2.97
N LEU A 33 1.71 -0.25 2.50
CA LEU A 33 0.33 -0.13 2.93
C LEU A 33 -0.53 -1.01 2.04
N VAL A 34 -1.32 -1.90 2.62
CA VAL A 34 -2.19 -2.80 1.89
C VAL A 34 -3.49 -2.10 1.58
N LEU A 35 -3.88 -2.12 0.32
CA LEU A 35 -5.10 -1.44 -0.13
C LEU A 35 -6.23 -2.41 -0.40
N SER A 36 -5.94 -3.65 -0.74
CA SER A 36 -6.98 -4.61 -1.10
C SER A 36 -7.38 -5.47 0.09
N GLY A 37 -8.56 -5.98 0.07
CA GLY A 37 -9.11 -6.72 1.21
C GLY A 37 -8.63 -8.15 1.30
N ALA A 38 -8.79 -8.73 2.46
CA ALA A 38 -8.29 -10.06 2.76
C ALA A 38 -8.87 -11.14 1.85
N VAL A 39 -10.11 -11.00 1.42
CA VAL A 39 -10.70 -12.01 0.55
C VAL A 39 -9.94 -12.10 -0.76
N TYR A 40 -9.69 -10.95 -1.38
CA TYR A 40 -8.93 -10.90 -2.62
C TYR A 40 -7.52 -11.41 -2.36
N ASN A 41 -6.92 -10.96 -1.28
CA ASN A 41 -5.53 -11.29 -0.99
C ASN A 41 -5.34 -12.78 -0.73
N ARG A 42 -6.29 -13.39 -0.03
CA ARG A 42 -6.20 -14.81 0.24
C ARG A 42 -6.44 -15.62 -1.01
N THR A 43 -7.41 -15.23 -1.80
CA THR A 43 -7.78 -15.98 -2.99
C THR A 43 -6.71 -15.95 -4.06
N THR A 44 -6.07 -14.82 -4.25
CA THR A 44 -5.11 -14.67 -5.33
C THR A 44 -3.65 -14.77 -4.91
N SER A 45 -3.37 -14.66 -3.63
CA SER A 45 -2.02 -14.51 -3.10
C SER A 45 -1.37 -13.21 -3.53
N LEU A 46 -2.15 -12.31 -4.09
CA LEU A 46 -1.65 -10.98 -4.47
C LEU A 46 -2.27 -9.95 -3.56
N MET A 47 -1.72 -8.77 -3.51
CA MET A 47 -2.35 -7.66 -2.81
C MET A 47 -1.98 -6.38 -3.51
N LEU A 48 -2.92 -5.44 -3.57
CA LEU A 48 -2.63 -4.12 -4.07
C LEU A 48 -2.05 -3.36 -2.89
N CYS A 49 -0.95 -2.70 -3.12
CA CYS A 49 -0.29 -1.99 -2.03
C CYS A 49 0.51 -0.81 -2.54
N CYS A 50 0.88 0.07 -1.65
CA CYS A 50 1.76 1.19 -1.95
C CYS A 50 2.96 1.14 -1.02
N PRO A 51 4.16 1.33 -1.52
CA PRO A 51 5.34 1.33 -0.64
C PRO A 51 5.37 2.55 0.24
N MET A 52 6.06 2.46 1.33
CA MET A 52 6.24 3.56 2.26
C MET A 52 7.72 3.84 2.41
N THR A 53 8.05 5.06 2.72
CA THR A 53 9.45 5.44 2.89
C THR A 53 9.59 6.53 3.93
N THR A 54 10.73 6.59 4.59
CA THR A 54 11.01 7.68 5.51
C THR A 54 11.70 8.83 4.77
N HIS A 55 12.01 8.62 3.48
CA HIS A 55 12.66 9.67 2.71
C HIS A 55 11.58 10.56 2.11
N ILE A 56 11.18 11.60 2.82
CA ILE A 56 10.07 12.45 2.45
C ILE A 56 10.54 13.54 1.52
N LYS A 57 9.93 13.65 0.35
CA LYS A 57 10.31 14.66 -0.61
C LYS A 57 9.33 15.80 -0.68
N GLY A 58 8.15 15.62 -0.18
CA GLY A 58 7.16 16.70 -0.14
C GLY A 58 6.30 16.84 -1.36
N TYR A 59 6.19 15.82 -2.20
CA TYR A 59 5.37 16.02 -3.37
C TYR A 59 3.94 15.53 -3.14
N PRO A 60 3.03 15.94 -3.99
CA PRO A 60 1.59 15.82 -3.72
C PRO A 60 1.05 14.42 -3.48
N PHE A 61 1.69 13.39 -4.00
CA PHE A 61 1.16 12.05 -3.82
C PHE A 61 1.69 11.34 -2.59
N GLU A 62 2.53 12.02 -1.82
CA GLU A 62 2.98 11.46 -0.57
C GLU A 62 1.94 11.72 0.50
N VAL A 63 1.57 10.72 1.26
CA VAL A 63 0.64 10.89 2.37
C VAL A 63 1.40 10.60 3.66
N VAL A 64 1.50 11.58 4.52
CA VAL A 64 2.28 11.46 5.75
C VAL A 64 1.62 10.55 6.76
N VAL A 65 2.39 9.65 7.33
CA VAL A 65 1.94 8.78 8.39
C VAL A 65 2.67 9.17 9.66
N PRO A 66 1.98 9.75 10.60
CA PRO A 66 2.63 10.20 11.81
C PRO A 66 3.18 9.02 12.61
N SER A 67 4.26 9.23 13.28
CA SER A 67 4.86 8.19 14.07
C SER A 67 5.56 8.80 15.24
N THR A 68 5.70 8.09 16.32
CA THR A 68 6.40 8.61 17.47
C THR A 68 7.89 8.61 17.21
N ASN A 69 8.41 7.78 16.34
CA ASN A 69 9.81 7.77 16.06
C ASN A 69 10.16 8.56 14.86
N LYS A 70 9.74 8.17 13.71
CA LYS A 70 10.19 8.80 12.53
C LYS A 70 9.05 8.82 11.58
N ALA A 71 8.68 9.95 11.07
CA ALA A 71 7.56 10.05 10.15
C ALA A 71 7.89 9.34 8.86
N SER A 72 6.90 8.81 8.21
CA SER A 72 7.08 8.19 6.91
C SER A 72 5.95 8.65 6.01
N VAL A 73 6.04 8.32 4.74
CA VAL A 73 4.98 8.66 3.80
C VAL A 73 4.61 7.44 3.00
N VAL A 74 3.34 7.37 2.59
CA VAL A 74 2.86 6.36 1.68
C VAL A 74 2.99 6.99 0.29
N LEU A 75 3.58 6.26 -0.65
CA LEU A 75 3.72 6.77 -2.00
C LEU A 75 2.49 6.33 -2.80
N SER A 76 1.47 7.17 -2.77
CA SER A 76 0.17 6.78 -3.30
C SER A 76 0.14 6.63 -4.82
N ASP A 77 1.12 7.15 -5.52
CA ASP A 77 1.20 6.98 -6.97
C ASP A 77 2.06 5.77 -7.37
N HIS A 78 2.54 4.99 -6.40
CA HIS A 78 3.34 3.79 -6.70
C HIS A 78 2.54 2.54 -6.38
N ILE A 79 1.35 2.41 -6.93
CA ILE A 79 0.50 1.26 -6.65
C ILE A 79 1.09 0.04 -7.31
N LYS A 80 1.19 -1.04 -6.58
CA LYS A 80 1.70 -2.28 -7.10
C LYS A 80 0.80 -3.43 -6.70
N ASN A 81 0.76 -4.48 -7.50
CA ASN A 81 0.02 -5.68 -7.14
C ASN A 81 1.07 -6.77 -6.97
N LEU A 82 1.37 -7.15 -5.76
CA LEU A 82 2.51 -8.02 -5.45
C LEU A 82 2.07 -9.30 -4.76
N ASP A 83 2.87 -10.35 -4.96
CA ASP A 83 2.63 -11.64 -4.33
C ASP A 83 3.11 -11.58 -2.89
N TRP A 84 2.19 -11.46 -1.95
CA TRP A 84 2.55 -11.24 -0.56
C TRP A 84 3.12 -12.49 0.10
N LYS A 85 2.77 -13.66 -0.40
CA LYS A 85 3.33 -14.87 0.16
C LYS A 85 4.78 -15.02 -0.26
N ALA A 86 5.05 -14.86 -1.53
CA ALA A 86 6.40 -14.99 -2.03
C ALA A 86 7.33 -13.93 -1.46
N ARG A 87 6.78 -12.79 -1.09
CA ARG A 87 7.59 -11.70 -0.55
C ARG A 87 7.57 -11.64 0.96
N ASN A 88 7.10 -12.71 1.59
CA ASN A 88 7.16 -12.86 3.03
C ASN A 88 6.56 -11.70 3.83
N ALA A 89 5.32 -11.38 3.52
CA ALA A 89 4.63 -10.30 4.21
C ALA A 89 4.45 -10.59 5.70
N VAL A 90 4.81 -9.64 6.53
CA VAL A 90 4.65 -9.77 7.97
C VAL A 90 3.96 -8.51 8.48
N PHE A 91 2.95 -8.68 9.28
CA PHE A 91 2.20 -7.54 9.82
C PHE A 91 3.08 -6.60 10.64
N LYS A 92 2.94 -5.31 10.41
CA LYS A 92 3.67 -4.32 11.16
C LYS A 92 2.71 -3.52 12.04
N GLU A 93 1.68 -2.96 11.48
CA GLU A 93 0.73 -2.15 12.24
C GLU A 93 -0.46 -1.81 11.38
N LYS A 94 -1.50 -1.27 11.99
CA LYS A 94 -2.65 -0.82 11.25
C LYS A 94 -2.47 0.64 10.96
N ILE A 95 -2.83 1.07 9.77
CA ILE A 95 -2.73 2.48 9.45
C ILE A 95 -3.95 3.19 10.01
N PRO A 96 -3.86 4.43 10.45
CA PRO A 96 -5.06 5.15 10.86
C PRO A 96 -6.05 5.30 9.71
N ALA A 97 -7.32 5.16 10.01
CA ALA A 97 -8.35 5.20 8.99
C ALA A 97 -8.29 6.43 8.12
N LYS A 98 -7.96 7.59 8.69
CA LYS A 98 -7.92 8.78 7.90
C LYS A 98 -6.76 8.78 6.93
N VAL A 99 -5.69 8.12 7.24
CA VAL A 99 -4.55 8.03 6.33
C VAL A 99 -4.94 7.15 5.15
N LEU A 100 -5.60 6.02 5.41
CA LEU A 100 -6.04 5.15 4.35
C LEU A 100 -7.02 5.88 3.42
N ALA A 101 -7.93 6.66 4.00
CA ALA A 101 -8.88 7.42 3.20
C ALA A 101 -8.17 8.44 2.32
N GLU A 102 -7.15 9.07 2.85
CA GLU A 102 -6.42 10.06 2.06
C GLU A 102 -5.63 9.41 0.93
N VAL A 103 -5.03 8.26 1.19
CA VAL A 103 -4.30 7.54 0.15
C VAL A 103 -5.29 7.14 -0.95
N ARG A 104 -6.45 6.62 -0.58
CA ARG A 104 -7.45 6.21 -1.55
C ARG A 104 -7.94 7.38 -2.37
N ALA A 105 -8.14 8.53 -1.74
CA ALA A 105 -8.60 9.71 -2.45
C ALA A 105 -7.59 10.17 -3.49
N LYS A 106 -6.31 10.11 -3.15
CA LYS A 106 -5.27 10.49 -4.10
C LYS A 106 -5.18 9.51 -5.25
N ILE A 107 -5.39 8.23 -4.99
CA ILE A 107 -5.38 7.23 -6.03
C ILE A 107 -6.56 7.45 -6.97
N ILE A 108 -7.74 7.71 -6.41
CA ILE A 108 -8.92 7.94 -7.21
C ILE A 108 -8.71 9.16 -8.11
N ALA A 109 -8.14 10.21 -7.57
CA ALA A 109 -7.86 11.40 -8.37
C ALA A 109 -6.88 11.08 -9.49
N LEU A 110 -5.92 10.22 -9.21
CA LEU A 110 -4.91 9.90 -10.17
C LEU A 110 -5.45 9.07 -11.32
N ILE A 111 -6.34 8.14 -11.04
CA ILE A 111 -6.87 7.30 -12.09
C ILE A 111 -8.13 7.87 -12.73
N GLY A 112 -8.59 9.00 -12.24
CA GLY A 112 -9.66 9.70 -12.94
C GLY A 112 -11.03 9.10 -12.85
N CYS A 113 -11.46 8.73 -11.68
CA CYS A 113 -12.77 8.18 -11.55
C CYS A 113 -13.77 9.11 -10.95
N GLU A 114 -13.55 10.38 -11.05
CA GLU A 114 -14.49 11.34 -10.52
C GLU A 114 -15.83 11.21 -11.18
N TRP A 115 -15.89 10.71 -12.41
CA TRP A 115 -17.16 10.58 -13.10
C TRP A 115 -18.09 9.60 -12.39
N LEU A 116 -17.62 8.85 -11.46
CA LEU A 116 -18.48 7.97 -10.72
C LEU A 116 -19.39 8.77 -9.78
N LEU A 117 -19.03 9.99 -9.49
CA LEU A 117 -19.81 10.84 -8.61
C LEU A 117 -20.73 11.77 -9.39
N THR A 118 -20.64 11.77 -10.71
CA THR A 118 -21.53 12.61 -11.55
C THR A 118 -21.96 11.75 -12.69
N GLU A 119 -22.77 12.29 -13.56
CA GLU A 119 -23.19 11.52 -14.67
C GLU A 119 -22.09 11.28 -15.61
N PRO A 120 -21.90 10.07 -16.10
CA PRO A 120 -20.81 9.81 -17.03
C PRO A 120 -21.07 10.51 -18.34
N PRO A 121 -20.02 10.80 -19.08
CA PRO A 121 -20.17 11.48 -20.34
C PRO A 121 -20.84 10.55 -21.35
N GLU A 122 -21.55 11.13 -22.28
CA GLU A 122 -22.17 10.36 -23.26
C GLU A 122 -21.19 9.85 -24.19
N ALA A 123 -21.34 8.70 -24.66
CA ALA A 123 -20.36 8.08 -25.53
C ALA A 123 -20.37 8.63 -26.92
#